data_942d4f6af1c08b56191a9b699ac9f2cd
#
_entry.id   942d4f6af1c08b56191a9b699ac9f2cd
#
_cell.length_a   1.000
_cell.length_b   1.000
_cell.length_c   1.000
_cell.angle_alpha   90.00
_cell.angle_beta   90.00
_cell.angle_gamma   90.00
#
_symmetry.space_group_name_H-M   'P 1'
#
loop_
_entity.id
_entity.type
_entity.pdbx_description
1 polymer ?
#
loop_
_entity_poly.entity_id
_entity_poly.type
_entity_poly.pdbx_seq_one_letter_code
_entity_poly.pdbx_strand_id
1 'polypeptide(L)'
;MSSVAVIDYGMGNLHSIAKALQHAAPDVEVIVTSDAHAILAADRVVFPGVGAMRDCMQALGDLNLIDVVKEVANTKPLLGICLGMQAMLLDSQENGHTDCLGMFDGHVLKFAEPLENPNGEILKVPHMGWNQVKQTAHPLWKNIPDNSRFYFVHSYYAQVKNSSHIAGTSDYPNAFACALMKDNVFAVQFHPEKSQHVGLQLLANFLVWDGLLV
;
A
#
# COMPACT_ATOMS: atom_id res chain seq x y z
N MET A 1 -15.64 -0.29 20.62
CA MET A 1 -14.19 -0.09 20.45
C MET A 1 -13.96 -0.16 18.95
N SER A 2 -13.22 0.79 18.37
CA SER A 2 -12.94 0.74 16.93
C SER A 2 -11.96 -0.39 16.64
N SER A 3 -12.12 -1.06 15.50
CA SER A 3 -11.32 -2.23 15.12
C SER A 3 -10.66 -2.05 13.76
N VAL A 4 -9.49 -2.68 13.59
CA VAL A 4 -8.79 -2.77 12.30
C VAL A 4 -8.37 -4.22 12.05
N ALA A 5 -8.77 -4.78 10.91
CA ALA A 5 -8.30 -6.07 10.46
C ALA A 5 -7.04 -5.91 9.59
N VAL A 6 -6.02 -6.70 9.88
CA VAL A 6 -4.85 -6.88 9.01
C VAL A 6 -5.02 -8.22 8.31
N ILE A 7 -5.15 -8.21 6.99
CA ILE A 7 -5.38 -9.43 6.21
C ILE A 7 -4.15 -10.32 6.28
N ASP A 8 -4.33 -11.54 6.79
CA ASP A 8 -3.32 -12.61 6.81
C ASP A 8 -3.62 -13.63 5.69
N TYR A 9 -2.89 -13.54 4.62
CA TYR A 9 -2.94 -14.51 3.53
C TYR A 9 -1.59 -15.26 3.37
N GLY A 10 -0.82 -15.32 4.46
CA GLY A 10 0.47 -16.01 4.52
C GLY A 10 1.66 -15.18 4.02
N MET A 11 1.43 -13.92 3.62
CA MET A 11 2.47 -13.03 3.10
C MET A 11 2.40 -11.66 3.78
N GLY A 12 3.54 -11.13 4.16
CA GLY A 12 3.62 -9.80 4.77
C GLY A 12 4.37 -9.78 6.10
N ASN A 13 4.83 -8.59 6.49
CA ASN A 13 5.40 -8.36 7.81
C ASN A 13 4.29 -8.04 8.83
N LEU A 14 3.33 -8.98 8.97
CA LEU A 14 2.10 -8.79 9.73
C LEU A 14 2.35 -8.34 11.17
N HIS A 15 3.37 -8.95 11.83
CA HIS A 15 3.71 -8.61 13.20
C HIS A 15 4.16 -7.16 13.37
N SER A 16 5.02 -6.66 12.47
CA SER A 16 5.48 -5.27 12.52
C SER A 16 4.36 -4.29 12.23
N ILE A 17 3.46 -4.61 11.28
CA ILE A 17 2.30 -3.79 10.95
C ILE A 17 1.33 -3.74 12.13
N ALA A 18 0.97 -4.89 12.71
CA ALA A 18 0.09 -4.95 13.87
C ALA A 18 0.65 -4.16 15.06
N LYS A 19 1.95 -4.31 15.37
CA LYS A 19 2.60 -3.51 16.42
C LYS A 19 2.60 -2.02 16.13
N ALA A 20 2.84 -1.62 14.88
CA ALA A 20 2.82 -0.22 14.50
C ALA A 20 1.42 0.40 14.62
N LEU A 21 0.37 -0.34 14.23
CA LEU A 21 -1.03 0.06 14.42
C LEU A 21 -1.39 0.19 15.91
N GLN A 22 -1.06 -0.80 16.74
CA GLN A 22 -1.28 -0.75 18.19
C GLN A 22 -0.54 0.41 18.85
N HIS A 23 0.68 0.71 18.38
CA HIS A 23 1.45 1.85 18.90
C HIS A 23 0.84 3.18 18.48
N ALA A 24 0.34 3.28 17.23
CA ALA A 24 -0.27 4.49 16.69
C ALA A 24 -1.62 4.83 17.37
N ALA A 25 -2.39 3.81 17.79
CA ALA A 25 -3.66 3.97 18.50
C ALA A 25 -3.91 2.80 19.48
N PRO A 26 -3.46 2.93 20.75
CA PRO A 26 -3.58 1.85 21.74
C PRO A 26 -5.01 1.40 22.05
N ASP A 27 -5.99 2.27 21.82
CA ASP A 27 -7.42 2.00 22.10
C ASP A 27 -8.14 1.33 20.92
N VAL A 28 -7.44 1.04 19.82
CA VAL A 28 -8.00 0.34 18.64
C VAL A 28 -7.68 -1.15 18.75
N GLU A 29 -8.68 -1.99 18.54
CA GLU A 29 -8.49 -3.44 18.46
C GLU A 29 -7.84 -3.79 17.10
N VAL A 30 -6.65 -4.42 17.14
CA VAL A 30 -5.94 -4.88 15.94
C VAL A 30 -6.09 -6.38 15.80
N ILE A 31 -6.73 -6.83 14.73
CA ILE A 31 -7.07 -8.24 14.47
C ILE A 31 -6.26 -8.70 13.24
N VAL A 32 -5.30 -9.61 13.41
CA VAL A 32 -4.60 -10.26 12.29
C VAL A 32 -5.35 -11.54 11.94
N THR A 33 -5.91 -11.63 10.74
CA THR A 33 -6.83 -12.72 10.40
C THR A 33 -6.95 -12.98 8.90
N SER A 34 -7.20 -14.26 8.55
CA SER A 34 -7.65 -14.70 7.21
C SER A 34 -9.16 -14.97 7.16
N ASP A 35 -9.87 -14.82 8.28
CA ASP A 35 -11.31 -15.05 8.32
C ASP A 35 -12.08 -13.90 7.65
N ALA A 36 -12.82 -14.24 6.58
CA ALA A 36 -13.58 -13.28 5.79
C ALA A 36 -14.62 -12.51 6.62
N HIS A 37 -15.27 -13.19 7.58
CA HIS A 37 -16.27 -12.54 8.43
C HIS A 37 -15.64 -11.54 9.39
N ALA A 38 -14.48 -11.87 9.97
CA ALA A 38 -13.75 -10.94 10.83
C ALA A 38 -13.23 -9.73 10.06
N ILE A 39 -12.73 -9.93 8.82
CA ILE A 39 -12.30 -8.85 7.93
C ILE A 39 -13.48 -7.92 7.59
N LEU A 40 -14.62 -8.49 7.20
CA LEU A 40 -15.83 -7.73 6.85
C LEU A 40 -16.49 -7.06 8.06
N ALA A 41 -16.31 -7.59 9.26
CA ALA A 41 -16.86 -7.01 10.50
C ALA A 41 -16.02 -5.84 11.04
N ALA A 42 -14.74 -5.76 10.71
CA ALA A 42 -13.86 -4.69 11.18
C ALA A 42 -14.25 -3.32 10.58
N ASP A 43 -13.99 -2.24 11.34
CA ASP A 43 -14.29 -0.87 10.90
C ASP A 43 -13.33 -0.41 9.77
N ARG A 44 -12.10 -0.92 9.77
CA ARG A 44 -11.04 -0.61 8.79
C ARG A 44 -10.25 -1.86 8.45
N VAL A 45 -9.62 -1.87 7.29
CA VAL A 45 -8.83 -3.01 6.85
C VAL A 45 -7.46 -2.56 6.33
N VAL A 46 -6.42 -3.28 6.69
CA VAL A 46 -5.07 -3.16 6.12
C VAL A 46 -4.80 -4.38 5.26
N PHE A 47 -4.43 -4.13 4.02
CA PHE A 47 -4.00 -5.15 3.06
C PHE A 47 -2.49 -5.01 2.83
N PRO A 48 -1.66 -5.71 3.63
CA PRO A 48 -0.22 -5.69 3.48
C PRO A 48 0.21 -6.69 2.40
N GLY A 49 1.49 -6.62 2.00
CA GLY A 49 2.08 -7.66 1.17
C GLY A 49 3.57 -7.48 0.99
N VAL A 50 4.28 -8.60 0.92
CA VAL A 50 5.68 -8.71 0.49
C VAL A 50 5.82 -9.98 -0.35
N GLY A 51 6.87 -10.06 -1.20
CA GLY A 51 7.10 -11.24 -2.05
C GLY A 51 6.65 -11.00 -3.48
N ALA A 52 6.27 -12.06 -4.20
CA ALA A 52 5.92 -12.01 -5.61
C ALA A 52 4.41 -11.85 -5.83
N MET A 53 4.03 -11.09 -6.87
CA MET A 53 2.61 -10.82 -7.20
C MET A 53 1.81 -12.09 -7.47
N ARG A 54 2.39 -13.05 -8.20
CA ARG A 54 1.74 -14.32 -8.50
C ARG A 54 1.34 -15.08 -7.25
N ASP A 55 2.27 -15.16 -6.29
CA ASP A 55 2.03 -15.88 -5.03
C ASP A 55 0.96 -15.16 -4.18
N CYS A 56 0.97 -13.82 -4.20
CA CYS A 56 -0.05 -13.01 -3.56
C CYS A 56 -1.45 -13.31 -4.12
N MET A 57 -1.62 -13.24 -5.45
CA MET A 57 -2.92 -13.46 -6.07
C MET A 57 -3.40 -14.91 -5.90
N GLN A 58 -2.48 -15.90 -5.95
CA GLN A 58 -2.79 -17.29 -5.68
C GLN A 58 -3.25 -17.48 -4.23
N ALA A 59 -2.51 -16.97 -3.25
CA ALA A 59 -2.87 -17.11 -1.84
C ALA A 59 -4.23 -16.45 -1.50
N LEU A 60 -4.52 -15.29 -2.08
CA LEU A 60 -5.84 -14.65 -1.97
C LEU A 60 -6.95 -15.52 -2.58
N GLY A 61 -6.68 -16.15 -3.73
CA GLY A 61 -7.62 -17.06 -4.38
C GLY A 61 -7.88 -18.32 -3.54
N ASP A 62 -6.84 -18.96 -3.05
CA ASP A 62 -6.92 -20.19 -2.23
C ASP A 62 -7.71 -19.97 -0.93
N LEU A 63 -7.64 -18.76 -0.37
CA LEU A 63 -8.39 -18.35 0.84
C LEU A 63 -9.75 -17.71 0.53
N ASN A 64 -10.15 -17.59 -0.73
CA ASN A 64 -11.38 -16.91 -1.18
C ASN A 64 -11.46 -15.44 -0.70
N LEU A 65 -10.34 -14.74 -0.61
CA LEU A 65 -10.25 -13.36 -0.12
C LEU A 65 -10.33 -12.30 -1.22
N ILE A 66 -10.29 -12.67 -2.51
CA ILE A 66 -10.31 -11.71 -3.64
C ILE A 66 -11.57 -10.84 -3.57
N ASP A 67 -12.74 -11.46 -3.46
CA ASP A 67 -14.02 -10.73 -3.42
C ASP A 67 -14.20 -9.99 -2.10
N VAL A 68 -13.67 -10.53 -0.99
CA VAL A 68 -13.65 -9.85 0.31
C VAL A 68 -12.89 -8.54 0.26
N VAL A 69 -11.68 -8.53 -0.34
CA VAL A 69 -10.89 -7.30 -0.49
C VAL A 69 -11.62 -6.27 -1.37
N LYS A 70 -12.27 -6.71 -2.46
CA LYS A 70 -13.07 -5.84 -3.32
C LYS A 70 -14.29 -5.27 -2.60
N GLU A 71 -14.97 -6.05 -1.79
CA GLU A 71 -16.10 -5.61 -0.98
C GLU A 71 -15.66 -4.58 0.07
N VAL A 72 -14.57 -4.83 0.77
CA VAL A 72 -13.95 -3.86 1.70
C VAL A 72 -13.67 -2.54 1.02
N ALA A 73 -13.05 -2.55 -0.15
CA ALA A 73 -12.72 -1.33 -0.92
C ALA A 73 -13.93 -0.47 -1.27
N ASN A 74 -15.13 -1.09 -1.38
CA ASN A 74 -16.37 -0.38 -1.70
C ASN A 74 -17.14 0.08 -0.45
N THR A 75 -16.82 -0.43 0.74
CA THR A 75 -17.67 -0.26 1.92
C THR A 75 -17.01 0.41 3.12
N LYS A 76 -15.69 0.37 3.21
CA LYS A 76 -14.95 0.89 4.38
C LYS A 76 -13.51 1.25 4.05
N PRO A 77 -12.83 2.01 4.92
CA PRO A 77 -11.43 2.39 4.70
C PRO A 77 -10.51 1.18 4.52
N LEU A 78 -9.77 1.16 3.41
CA LEU A 78 -8.79 0.14 3.07
C LEU A 78 -7.42 0.79 2.84
N LEU A 79 -6.40 0.29 3.57
CA LEU A 79 -5.01 0.69 3.39
C LEU A 79 -4.21 -0.43 2.74
N GLY A 80 -3.77 -0.24 1.48
CA GLY A 80 -2.82 -1.11 0.80
C GLY A 80 -1.37 -0.75 1.14
N ILE A 81 -0.50 -1.74 1.44
CA ILE A 81 0.92 -1.49 1.75
C ILE A 81 1.81 -2.34 0.84
N CYS A 82 2.73 -1.69 0.12
CA CYS A 82 3.73 -2.27 -0.76
C CYS A 82 3.11 -3.20 -1.82
N LEU A 83 3.28 -4.51 -1.74
CA LEU A 83 2.65 -5.47 -2.65
C LEU A 83 1.11 -5.37 -2.61
N GLY A 84 0.54 -5.06 -1.45
CA GLY A 84 -0.91 -4.82 -1.32
C GLY A 84 -1.40 -3.63 -2.16
N MET A 85 -0.62 -2.55 -2.29
CA MET A 85 -0.92 -1.47 -3.24
C MET A 85 -0.84 -1.97 -4.68
N GLN A 86 0.23 -2.69 -5.03
CA GLN A 86 0.45 -3.18 -6.39
C GLN A 86 -0.66 -4.16 -6.83
N ALA A 87 -1.11 -5.03 -5.93
CA ALA A 87 -2.19 -5.98 -6.19
C ALA A 87 -3.54 -5.31 -6.50
N MET A 88 -3.73 -4.03 -6.19
CA MET A 88 -4.94 -3.28 -6.52
C MET A 88 -5.00 -2.78 -7.97
N LEU A 89 -3.91 -2.89 -8.76
CA LEU A 89 -3.89 -2.49 -10.17
C LEU A 89 -4.56 -3.56 -11.06
N LEU A 90 -4.53 -3.38 -12.39
CA LEU A 90 -5.08 -4.36 -13.35
C LEU A 90 -4.21 -5.60 -13.42
N ASP A 91 -2.89 -5.42 -13.54
CA ASP A 91 -1.91 -6.48 -13.72
C ASP A 91 -0.51 -6.06 -13.28
N SER A 92 0.39 -7.03 -13.24
CA SER A 92 1.81 -6.86 -12.96
C SER A 92 2.67 -7.56 -14.01
N GLN A 93 3.76 -6.91 -14.42
CA GLN A 93 4.79 -7.51 -15.28
C GLN A 93 5.66 -8.53 -14.54
N GLU A 94 5.51 -8.67 -13.23
CA GLU A 94 6.31 -9.60 -12.46
C GLU A 94 6.06 -11.05 -12.90
N ASN A 95 7.16 -11.81 -13.08
CA ASN A 95 7.12 -13.21 -13.54
C ASN A 95 6.37 -13.45 -14.86
N GLY A 96 6.43 -12.45 -15.79
CA GLY A 96 5.90 -12.53 -17.12
C GLY A 96 4.54 -11.88 -17.31
N HIS A 97 3.63 -12.01 -16.42
CA HIS A 97 2.34 -11.31 -16.31
C HIS A 97 1.50 -11.98 -15.23
N THR A 98 0.83 -11.17 -14.43
CA THR A 98 -0.11 -11.65 -13.41
C THR A 98 -1.28 -10.68 -13.33
N ASP A 99 -2.50 -11.19 -13.55
CA ASP A 99 -3.73 -10.42 -13.34
C ASP A 99 -3.88 -10.10 -11.85
N CYS A 100 -4.31 -8.87 -11.55
CA CYS A 100 -4.47 -8.36 -10.20
C CYS A 100 -5.95 -8.05 -9.89
N LEU A 101 -6.23 -7.27 -8.85
CA LEU A 101 -7.59 -7.02 -8.36
C LEU A 101 -8.41 -6.05 -9.23
N GLY A 102 -7.75 -5.23 -10.06
CA GLY A 102 -8.40 -4.32 -11.01
C GLY A 102 -9.15 -3.13 -10.40
N MET A 103 -8.74 -2.67 -9.22
CA MET A 103 -9.37 -1.52 -8.54
C MET A 103 -8.93 -0.19 -9.13
N PHE A 104 -7.67 -0.10 -9.59
CA PHE A 104 -7.11 1.06 -10.28
C PHE A 104 -6.78 0.71 -11.73
N ASP A 105 -7.17 1.57 -12.68
CA ASP A 105 -6.78 1.43 -14.08
C ASP A 105 -5.29 1.82 -14.25
N GLY A 106 -4.45 0.80 -14.27
CA GLY A 106 -3.01 0.94 -14.33
C GLY A 106 -2.30 -0.40 -14.23
N HIS A 107 -0.99 -0.37 -14.36
CA HIS A 107 -0.14 -1.56 -14.42
C HIS A 107 1.03 -1.46 -13.44
N VAL A 108 1.52 -2.60 -12.99
CA VAL A 108 2.76 -2.69 -12.21
C VAL A 108 3.90 -3.01 -13.17
N LEU A 109 4.83 -2.07 -13.30
CA LEU A 109 5.96 -2.15 -14.24
C LEU A 109 7.27 -2.38 -13.48
N LYS A 110 8.20 -3.10 -14.13
CA LYS A 110 9.56 -3.27 -13.62
C LYS A 110 10.39 -2.00 -13.85
N PHE A 111 11.25 -1.62 -12.90
CA PHE A 111 12.28 -0.63 -13.17
C PHE A 111 13.21 -1.13 -14.27
N ALA A 112 13.71 -0.21 -15.11
CA ALA A 112 14.66 -0.56 -16.15
C ALA A 112 15.92 -1.21 -15.57
N GLU A 113 16.55 -2.09 -16.33
CA GLU A 113 17.86 -2.69 -16.01
C GLU A 113 18.79 -2.65 -17.23
N PRO A 114 19.84 -1.85 -17.21
CA PRO A 114 20.27 -0.94 -16.14
C PRO A 114 19.34 0.24 -15.93
N LEU A 115 19.21 0.70 -14.68
CA LEU A 115 18.50 1.92 -14.30
C LEU A 115 19.53 3.05 -14.17
N GLU A 116 19.43 4.07 -15.02
CA GLU A 116 20.40 5.17 -15.05
C GLU A 116 19.72 6.49 -14.63
N ASN A 117 20.42 7.28 -13.83
CA ASN A 117 19.99 8.65 -13.53
C ASN A 117 20.39 9.61 -14.67
N PRO A 118 19.91 10.87 -14.70
CA PRO A 118 20.24 11.84 -15.73
C PRO A 118 21.73 12.16 -15.88
N ASN A 119 22.55 11.83 -14.88
CA ASN A 119 24.01 12.02 -14.90
C ASN A 119 24.76 10.77 -15.42
N GLY A 120 24.06 9.71 -15.84
CA GLY A 120 24.64 8.46 -16.33
C GLY A 120 25.13 7.50 -15.25
N GLU A 121 24.77 7.73 -13.98
CA GLU A 121 25.10 6.80 -12.88
C GLU A 121 24.06 5.68 -12.81
N ILE A 122 24.54 4.44 -12.67
CA ILE A 122 23.68 3.27 -12.53
C ILE A 122 23.12 3.21 -11.09
N LEU A 123 21.80 3.23 -10.99
CA LEU A 123 21.07 3.04 -9.75
C LEU A 123 20.79 1.55 -9.50
N LYS A 124 20.74 1.18 -8.23
CA LYS A 124 20.45 -0.21 -7.84
C LYS A 124 18.96 -0.52 -7.96
N VAL A 125 18.63 -1.71 -8.46
CA VAL A 125 17.30 -2.32 -8.32
C VAL A 125 17.47 -3.54 -7.40
N PRO A 126 16.67 -3.65 -6.34
CA PRO A 126 15.51 -2.83 -5.96
C PRO A 126 15.86 -1.42 -5.48
N HIS A 127 14.92 -0.47 -5.64
CA HIS A 127 14.89 0.79 -4.91
C HIS A 127 14.73 0.47 -3.43
N MET A 128 15.81 0.60 -2.67
CA MET A 128 15.85 0.26 -1.24
C MET A 128 16.44 1.41 -0.44
N GLY A 129 15.67 1.92 0.50
CA GLY A 129 16.11 2.99 1.40
C GLY A 129 15.06 4.07 1.61
N TRP A 130 15.53 5.19 2.17
CA TRP A 130 14.69 6.36 2.49
C TRP A 130 14.60 7.28 1.29
N ASN A 131 13.37 7.60 0.87
CA ASN A 131 13.12 8.55 -0.22
C ASN A 131 11.97 9.48 0.13
N GLN A 132 11.96 10.66 -0.51
CA GLN A 132 10.98 11.70 -0.28
C GLN A 132 9.67 11.39 -1.00
N VAL A 133 8.56 11.75 -0.38
CA VAL A 133 7.22 11.65 -0.95
C VAL A 133 6.65 13.05 -1.11
N LYS A 134 6.42 13.45 -2.36
CA LYS A 134 5.66 14.65 -2.70
C LYS A 134 4.19 14.32 -2.67
N GLN A 135 3.44 14.99 -1.81
CA GLN A 135 2.07 14.66 -1.45
C GLN A 135 1.05 15.40 -2.31
N THR A 136 -0.05 14.74 -2.64
CA THR A 136 -1.31 15.36 -3.10
C THR A 136 -2.26 15.41 -1.91
N ALA A 137 -3.07 16.47 -1.80
CA ALA A 137 -3.97 16.68 -0.66
C ALA A 137 -4.84 15.45 -0.36
N HIS A 138 -4.74 14.93 0.86
CA HIS A 138 -5.54 13.80 1.36
C HIS A 138 -5.51 13.78 2.90
N PRO A 139 -6.59 13.35 3.60
CA PRO A 139 -6.64 13.31 5.07
C PRO A 139 -5.51 12.49 5.71
N LEU A 140 -5.04 11.43 5.06
CA LEU A 140 -3.95 10.60 5.58
C LEU A 140 -2.60 11.32 5.66
N TRP A 141 -2.42 12.45 4.99
CA TRP A 141 -1.22 13.28 5.09
C TRP A 141 -1.28 14.31 6.22
N LYS A 142 -2.37 14.37 6.97
CA LYS A 142 -2.52 15.32 8.10
C LYS A 142 -1.33 15.22 9.06
N ASN A 143 -0.71 16.38 9.39
CA ASN A 143 0.47 16.49 10.26
C ASN A 143 1.74 15.77 9.74
N ILE A 144 1.80 15.42 8.47
CA ILE A 144 2.99 14.89 7.80
C ILE A 144 3.47 15.98 6.84
N PRO A 145 4.66 16.59 7.05
CA PRO A 145 5.19 17.59 6.14
C PRO A 145 5.36 17.04 4.72
N ASP A 146 5.09 17.88 3.72
CA ASP A 146 5.37 17.50 2.33
C ASP A 146 6.87 17.19 2.15
N ASN A 147 7.20 16.28 1.23
CA ASN A 147 8.54 15.76 1.03
C ASN A 147 9.15 15.03 2.24
N SER A 148 8.31 14.56 3.18
CA SER A 148 8.76 13.63 4.23
C SER A 148 9.35 12.37 3.63
N ARG A 149 10.33 11.78 4.34
CA ARG A 149 11.00 10.56 3.90
C ARG A 149 10.31 9.31 4.46
N PHE A 150 10.06 8.35 3.57
CA PHE A 150 9.55 7.02 3.90
C PHE A 150 10.52 5.94 3.43
N TYR A 151 10.40 4.74 4.00
CA TYR A 151 11.25 3.61 3.66
C TYR A 151 10.64 2.78 2.52
N PHE A 152 11.40 2.63 1.45
CA PHE A 152 11.05 1.85 0.26
C PHE A 152 11.89 0.59 0.14
N VAL A 153 11.30 -0.46 -0.43
CA VAL A 153 12.01 -1.66 -0.89
C VAL A 153 11.17 -2.34 -1.98
N HIS A 154 11.44 -2.01 -3.25
CA HIS A 154 10.67 -2.56 -4.38
C HIS A 154 11.46 -2.52 -5.68
N SER A 155 11.19 -3.48 -6.58
CA SER A 155 11.75 -3.56 -7.95
C SER A 155 10.72 -3.20 -9.02
N TYR A 156 9.45 -3.05 -8.63
CA TYR A 156 8.31 -2.75 -9.50
C TYR A 156 7.58 -1.53 -8.95
N TYR A 157 6.94 -0.75 -9.82
CA TYR A 157 6.22 0.46 -9.46
C TYR A 157 4.88 0.56 -10.17
N ALA A 158 3.94 1.27 -9.59
CA ALA A 158 2.62 1.52 -10.17
C ALA A 158 2.66 2.60 -11.24
N GLN A 159 2.05 2.33 -12.40
CA GLN A 159 1.73 3.31 -13.43
C GLN A 159 0.22 3.33 -13.63
N VAL A 160 -0.44 4.39 -13.15
CA VAL A 160 -1.89 4.58 -13.27
C VAL A 160 -2.22 5.55 -14.40
N LYS A 161 -3.33 5.32 -15.11
CA LYS A 161 -3.79 6.19 -16.20
C LYS A 161 -4.42 7.48 -15.70
N ASN A 162 -5.19 7.38 -14.60
CA ASN A 162 -5.87 8.54 -14.04
C ASN A 162 -4.99 9.20 -12.97
N SER A 163 -4.45 10.38 -13.29
CA SER A 163 -3.59 11.15 -12.37
C SER A 163 -4.31 11.62 -11.10
N SER A 164 -5.66 11.73 -11.10
CA SER A 164 -6.43 12.05 -9.90
C SER A 164 -6.37 10.95 -8.84
N HIS A 165 -5.97 9.73 -9.21
CA HIS A 165 -5.75 8.64 -8.28
C HIS A 165 -4.37 8.67 -7.62
N ILE A 166 -3.48 9.61 -7.98
CA ILE A 166 -2.14 9.72 -7.39
C ILE A 166 -2.21 10.57 -6.12
N ALA A 167 -2.02 9.93 -4.97
CA ALA A 167 -1.95 10.59 -3.68
C ALA A 167 -0.53 11.04 -3.30
N GLY A 168 0.49 10.50 -3.96
CA GLY A 168 1.87 10.90 -3.75
C GLY A 168 2.82 10.32 -4.79
N THR A 169 3.91 11.06 -5.05
CA THR A 169 4.98 10.67 -5.99
C THR A 169 6.33 10.66 -5.30
N SER A 170 7.24 9.88 -5.82
CA SER A 170 8.66 9.84 -5.44
C SER A 170 9.50 9.69 -6.69
N ASP A 171 10.79 10.04 -6.63
CA ASP A 171 11.70 9.99 -7.78
C ASP A 171 12.71 8.84 -7.67
N TYR A 172 12.80 7.97 -8.72
CA TYR A 172 13.83 6.92 -8.78
C TYR A 172 14.04 6.39 -10.22
N PRO A 173 14.91 6.97 -11.06
CA PRO A 173 15.35 8.37 -11.07
C PRO A 173 14.24 9.30 -11.54
N ASN A 174 13.23 8.76 -12.22
CA ASN A 174 12.05 9.49 -12.68
C ASN A 174 10.91 9.40 -11.64
N ALA A 175 10.00 10.36 -11.73
CA ALA A 175 8.81 10.35 -10.86
C ALA A 175 7.95 9.12 -11.11
N PHE A 176 7.53 8.47 -10.02
CA PHE A 176 6.57 7.37 -10.05
C PHE A 176 5.50 7.56 -8.96
N ALA A 177 4.32 6.98 -9.18
CA ALA A 177 3.25 6.99 -8.18
C ALA A 177 3.63 6.08 -7.01
N CYS A 178 3.85 6.65 -5.83
CA CYS A 178 4.20 5.92 -4.61
C CYS A 178 3.08 5.91 -3.57
N ALA A 179 2.00 6.64 -3.81
CA ALA A 179 0.74 6.53 -3.07
C ALA A 179 -0.44 6.72 -4.03
N LEU A 180 -1.48 5.93 -3.84
CA LEU A 180 -2.73 5.96 -4.60
C LEU A 180 -3.92 6.21 -3.69
N MET A 181 -4.96 6.84 -4.24
CA MET A 181 -6.22 7.11 -3.56
C MET A 181 -7.40 6.94 -4.53
N LYS A 182 -8.47 6.35 -4.04
CA LYS A 182 -9.76 6.28 -4.75
C LYS A 182 -10.85 5.90 -3.76
N ASP A 183 -11.89 6.70 -3.63
CA ASP A 183 -13.01 6.43 -2.73
C ASP A 183 -12.50 6.09 -1.29
N ASN A 184 -12.83 4.92 -0.78
CA ASN A 184 -12.41 4.42 0.53
C ASN A 184 -11.00 3.79 0.56
N VAL A 185 -10.25 3.86 -0.54
CA VAL A 185 -8.96 3.20 -0.67
C VAL A 185 -7.83 4.22 -0.64
N PHE A 186 -6.86 3.98 0.24
CA PHE A 186 -5.56 4.61 0.20
C PHE A 186 -4.48 3.53 0.15
N ALA A 187 -3.49 3.66 -0.71
CA ALA A 187 -2.47 2.63 -0.84
C ALA A 187 -1.09 3.26 -1.04
N VAL A 188 -0.05 2.64 -0.46
CA VAL A 188 1.31 3.16 -0.46
C VAL A 188 2.33 2.11 -0.88
N GLN A 189 3.33 2.51 -1.66
CA GLN A 189 4.45 1.65 -2.08
C GLN A 189 5.48 1.44 -0.98
N PHE A 190 5.66 2.44 -0.14
CA PHE A 190 6.58 2.41 0.99
C PHE A 190 5.98 1.65 2.18
N HIS A 191 6.81 1.40 3.19
CA HIS A 191 6.46 0.70 4.42
C HIS A 191 6.26 1.69 5.57
N PRO A 192 5.01 2.09 5.91
CA PRO A 192 4.76 3.00 7.03
C PRO A 192 5.29 2.43 8.36
N GLU A 193 5.15 1.11 8.58
CA GLU A 193 5.64 0.42 9.78
C GLU A 193 7.17 0.45 9.95
N LYS A 194 7.91 0.84 8.88
CA LYS A 194 9.37 1.02 8.88
C LYS A 194 9.78 2.48 8.74
N SER A 195 8.82 3.40 8.69
CA SER A 195 9.06 4.82 8.36
C SER A 195 9.04 5.74 9.57
N GLN A 196 9.38 5.23 10.76
CA GLN A 196 9.53 5.99 12.00
C GLN A 196 8.29 6.87 12.29
N HIS A 197 8.49 8.13 12.70
CA HIS A 197 7.40 9.02 13.13
C HIS A 197 6.39 9.34 12.02
N VAL A 198 6.86 9.58 10.79
CA VAL A 198 5.97 9.90 9.66
C VAL A 198 5.12 8.72 9.26
N GLY A 199 5.68 7.50 9.34
CA GLY A 199 4.93 6.28 9.11
C GLY A 199 3.87 6.02 10.20
N LEU A 200 4.22 6.19 11.46
CA LEU A 200 3.28 6.08 12.59
C LEU A 200 2.16 7.12 12.51
N GLN A 201 2.50 8.37 12.10
CA GLN A 201 1.48 9.41 11.89
C GLN A 201 0.50 9.04 10.77
N LEU A 202 0.98 8.45 9.66
CA LEU A 202 0.12 7.99 8.58
C LEU A 202 -0.82 6.88 9.06
N LEU A 203 -0.30 5.91 9.83
CA LEU A 203 -1.12 4.85 10.42
C LEU A 203 -2.14 5.40 11.42
N ALA A 204 -1.77 6.36 12.26
CA ALA A 204 -2.69 7.03 13.17
C ALA A 204 -3.81 7.78 12.41
N ASN A 205 -3.46 8.48 11.32
CA ASN A 205 -4.44 9.15 10.47
C ASN A 205 -5.40 8.13 9.83
N PHE A 206 -4.89 6.99 9.35
CA PHE A 206 -5.71 5.91 8.80
C PHE A 206 -6.71 5.35 9.83
N LEU A 207 -6.28 5.17 11.07
CA LEU A 207 -7.12 4.61 12.14
C LEU A 207 -8.28 5.52 12.56
N VAL A 208 -8.26 6.81 12.19
CA VAL A 208 -9.36 7.76 12.43
C VAL A 208 -10.06 8.20 11.14
N TRP A 209 -9.56 7.83 9.98
CA TRP A 209 -10.16 8.17 8.70
C TRP A 209 -11.48 7.41 8.49
N ASP A 210 -12.49 8.10 7.98
CA ASP A 210 -13.83 7.57 7.71
C ASP A 210 -14.06 7.12 6.25
N GLY A 211 -13.02 7.22 5.41
CA GLY A 211 -13.11 6.87 3.99
C GLY A 211 -13.48 8.05 3.08
N LEU A 212 -13.73 9.24 3.61
CA LEU A 212 -14.11 10.39 2.81
C LEU A 212 -12.88 11.18 2.35
N LEU A 213 -12.95 11.65 1.11
CA LEU A 213 -12.06 12.67 0.57
C LEU A 213 -12.69 14.03 0.91
N VAL A 214 -12.07 14.77 1.83
CA VAL A 214 -12.57 16.11 2.22
C VAL A 214 -12.22 17.13 1.17
#